data_8f90da7e149ae93461a43d31c3f4c071
#
_entry.id   8f90da7e149ae93461a43d31c3f4c071
#
_cell.length_a   1.000
_cell.length_b   1.000
_cell.length_c   1.000
_cell.angle_alpha   90.00
_cell.angle_beta   90.00
_cell.angle_gamma   90.00
#
_symmetry.space_group_name_H-M   'P 1'
#
loop_
_entity.id
_entity.type
_entity.pdbx_description
1 polymer ?
#
loop_
_entity_poly.entity_id
_entity_poly.type
_entity_poly.pdbx_seq_one_letter_code
_entity_poly.pdbx_strand_id
1 'polypeptide(L)'
;MTSIRKLLTLLCCYLCGTLLLSAQQKSGQTAPLGIWEGALQVSGSELPLRFNIFKDQQETVCCTMDSPSQMATGIEATIELAEGIVITIPNLYIRYEGKLTSSDTIVGNFAQGGMSLPLTLVRASKPAKADRPQTPQPPYPYETEEVTFYNGTAPLHGTLTYPVGHQAGNRVEQVVLFVSGSGIQDRDETLAEHKPFAVLADYLARHGVATLRYDDRGYHDDIDSATVAEATTATLADDAAAAVRYLRGRKAFDKVGVLGHSEGGTIAFILAARGIPDFIISLAGSTLPGKEVLQDQMDLSLVQAGLSEELRTEYLRATMATFDLAAQSDLRGEALVTKVLSEGHYQLPIGLVLELKKVADGLSPWLIYFTQYDPKGDIAQTHCPVLALNGSLDQQVLADKHLAIIEQSLPTGTPRQALKLEGLNHLFQHATTGAVSEYYQINETIAPEVLELIAEWISELTK
;
A
#
# COMPACT_ATOMS: atom_id res chain seq x y z
N MET A 1 -15.09 0.22 -30.57
CA MET A 1 -14.08 1.29 -30.32
C MET A 1 -14.33 2.09 -29.03
N THR A 2 -15.46 1.94 -28.35
CA THR A 2 -15.82 2.72 -27.14
C THR A 2 -15.33 2.08 -25.82
N SER A 3 -15.08 0.79 -25.75
CA SER A 3 -14.68 0.08 -24.52
C SER A 3 -13.20 0.19 -24.16
N ILE A 4 -12.32 0.37 -25.13
CA ILE A 4 -10.86 0.47 -24.90
C ILE A 4 -10.47 1.79 -24.21
N ARG A 5 -11.34 2.81 -24.28
CA ARG A 5 -11.09 4.12 -23.68
C ARG A 5 -11.20 4.16 -22.14
N LYS A 6 -11.78 3.14 -21.51
CA LYS A 6 -11.98 3.09 -20.04
C LYS A 6 -10.82 2.45 -19.27
N LEU A 7 -9.83 1.88 -19.94
CA LEU A 7 -8.76 1.06 -19.34
C LEU A 7 -7.64 1.85 -18.66
N LEU A 8 -7.55 3.13 -18.89
CA LEU A 8 -6.36 3.93 -18.54
C LEU A 8 -6.27 4.42 -17.09
N THR A 9 -7.24 4.12 -16.25
CA THR A 9 -7.36 4.76 -14.93
C THR A 9 -6.93 3.87 -13.74
N LEU A 10 -6.61 2.61 -13.94
CA LEU A 10 -6.57 1.64 -12.82
C LEU A 10 -5.20 1.02 -12.48
N LEU A 11 -4.15 1.30 -13.24
CA LEU A 11 -2.84 0.64 -13.02
C LEU A 11 -1.73 1.56 -12.48
N CYS A 12 -2.06 2.70 -11.89
CA CYS A 12 -1.08 3.72 -11.47
C CYS A 12 -0.50 3.56 -10.06
N CYS A 13 -0.77 2.48 -9.33
CA CYS A 13 -0.37 2.36 -7.92
C CYS A 13 1.03 1.79 -7.67
N TYR A 14 1.79 1.40 -8.68
CA TYR A 14 3.13 0.84 -8.47
C TYR A 14 4.11 1.41 -9.48
N LEU A 15 4.91 2.38 -9.10
CA LEU A 15 6.28 2.66 -9.59
C LEU A 15 6.67 4.13 -9.40
N CYS A 16 7.40 4.43 -8.36
CA CYS A 16 8.15 5.67 -8.22
C CYS A 16 9.64 5.33 -8.36
N GLY A 17 10.26 5.73 -9.46
CA GLY A 17 11.70 5.66 -9.69
C GLY A 17 12.19 7.00 -10.22
N THR A 18 13.11 7.62 -9.53
CA THR A 18 13.60 8.98 -9.73
C THR A 18 14.61 9.10 -10.88
N LEU A 19 14.42 10.09 -11.76
CA LEU A 19 15.46 10.63 -12.64
C LEU A 19 15.35 12.16 -12.72
N LEU A 20 16.33 12.85 -12.20
CA LEU A 20 16.46 14.31 -12.21
C LEU A 20 16.87 14.83 -13.60
N LEU A 21 16.04 15.65 -14.21
CA LEU A 21 16.39 16.48 -15.35
C LEU A 21 15.95 17.93 -15.11
N SER A 22 16.92 18.81 -14.90
CA SER A 22 16.68 20.25 -14.72
C SER A 22 16.46 20.93 -16.06
N ALA A 23 15.30 21.61 -16.24
CA ALA A 23 15.01 22.48 -17.36
C ALA A 23 15.07 23.95 -16.94
N GLN A 24 15.80 24.76 -17.71
CA GLN A 24 15.98 26.22 -17.50
C GLN A 24 14.71 27.00 -17.83
N GLN A 25 14.34 27.87 -16.90
CA GLN A 25 13.19 28.78 -16.97
C GLN A 25 13.47 30.02 -17.81
N LYS A 26 12.57 30.38 -18.72
CA LYS A 26 12.48 31.71 -19.34
C LYS A 26 11.08 32.28 -19.10
N SER A 27 11.09 33.43 -18.48
CA SER A 27 10.17 34.57 -18.50
C SER A 27 8.95 34.70 -17.61
N GLY A 28 8.77 35.83 -17.02
CA GLY A 28 7.72 36.86 -17.04
C GLY A 28 6.39 36.62 -16.30
N GLN A 29 5.97 35.40 -16.03
CA GLN A 29 4.73 35.13 -15.30
C GLN A 29 5.06 34.75 -13.86
N THR A 30 4.41 35.38 -12.90
CA THR A 30 4.55 35.01 -11.49
C THR A 30 4.06 33.57 -11.31
N ALA A 31 4.94 32.69 -10.82
CA ALA A 31 4.58 31.29 -10.61
C ALA A 31 3.36 31.18 -9.68
N PRO A 32 2.36 30.36 -10.00
CA PRO A 32 1.16 30.17 -9.19
C PRO A 32 1.47 29.24 -8.01
N LEU A 33 2.39 29.67 -7.12
CA LEU A 33 2.80 28.89 -5.97
C LEU A 33 1.62 28.58 -5.06
N GLY A 34 1.59 27.39 -4.48
CA GLY A 34 0.57 26.93 -3.55
C GLY A 34 -0.03 25.59 -3.95
N ILE A 35 -1.08 25.22 -3.26
CA ILE A 35 -1.80 23.97 -3.47
C ILE A 35 -3.01 24.25 -4.35
N TRP A 36 -3.20 23.43 -5.36
CA TRP A 36 -4.27 23.54 -6.34
C TRP A 36 -5.03 22.23 -6.43
N GLU A 37 -6.33 22.27 -6.17
CA GLU A 37 -7.19 21.08 -6.09
C GLU A 37 -8.29 21.13 -7.16
N GLY A 38 -8.62 19.98 -7.72
CA GLY A 38 -9.73 19.78 -8.63
C GLY A 38 -10.09 18.30 -8.75
N ALA A 39 -11.20 17.99 -9.39
CA ALA A 39 -11.61 16.61 -9.59
C ALA A 39 -11.93 16.33 -11.06
N LEU A 40 -11.40 15.23 -11.59
CA LEU A 40 -11.79 14.71 -12.89
C LEU A 40 -13.09 13.92 -12.77
N GLN A 41 -13.97 14.09 -13.73
CA GLN A 41 -15.18 13.27 -13.86
C GLN A 41 -14.85 12.08 -14.77
N VAL A 42 -14.68 10.89 -14.16
CA VAL A 42 -14.30 9.67 -14.88
C VAL A 42 -15.37 8.60 -14.65
N SER A 43 -16.06 8.22 -15.72
CA SER A 43 -17.06 7.13 -15.67
C SER A 43 -18.13 7.25 -14.58
N GLY A 44 -18.52 8.50 -14.23
CA GLY A 44 -19.54 8.75 -13.20
C GLY A 44 -19.00 8.86 -11.77
N SER A 45 -17.69 8.76 -11.60
CA SER A 45 -17.00 8.97 -10.32
C SER A 45 -16.12 10.21 -10.37
N GLU A 46 -15.93 10.84 -9.22
CA GLU A 46 -14.97 11.92 -9.06
C GLU A 46 -13.59 11.37 -8.69
N LEU A 47 -12.58 11.79 -9.44
CA LEU A 47 -11.18 11.53 -9.14
C LEU A 47 -10.52 12.82 -8.68
N PRO A 48 -10.35 13.06 -7.38
CA PRO A 48 -9.69 14.25 -6.86
C PRO A 48 -8.20 14.22 -7.20
N LEU A 49 -7.70 15.35 -7.66
CA LEU A 49 -6.29 15.60 -7.94
C LEU A 49 -5.84 16.86 -7.20
N ARG A 50 -4.60 16.83 -6.73
CA ARG A 50 -3.95 17.97 -6.09
C ARG A 50 -2.60 18.21 -6.75
N PHE A 51 -2.31 19.44 -7.09
CA PHE A 51 -0.99 19.87 -7.58
C PHE A 51 -0.36 20.81 -6.55
N ASN A 52 0.83 20.44 -6.06
CA ASN A 52 1.59 21.26 -5.14
C ASN A 52 2.69 21.97 -5.92
N ILE A 53 2.56 23.30 -6.09
CA ILE A 53 3.54 24.12 -6.82
C ILE A 53 4.33 24.92 -5.79
N PHE A 54 5.64 24.69 -5.72
CA PHE A 54 6.52 25.27 -4.70
C PHE A 54 7.87 25.67 -5.29
N LYS A 55 8.70 26.34 -4.50
CA LYS A 55 10.09 26.59 -4.83
C LYS A 55 10.98 25.70 -3.99
N ASP A 56 11.98 25.13 -4.62
CA ASP A 56 13.05 24.38 -3.95
C ASP A 56 14.05 25.32 -3.26
N GLN A 57 15.11 24.75 -2.67
CA GLN A 57 16.20 25.50 -2.02
C GLN A 57 17.02 26.37 -2.99
N GLN A 58 16.94 26.09 -4.31
CA GLN A 58 17.60 26.84 -5.37
C GLN A 58 16.67 27.85 -6.04
N GLU A 59 15.49 28.15 -5.45
CA GLU A 59 14.45 29.03 -6.00
C GLU A 59 13.82 28.55 -7.33
N THR A 60 14.04 27.26 -7.71
CA THR A 60 13.41 26.65 -8.88
C THR A 60 11.97 26.31 -8.58
N VAL A 61 11.06 26.60 -9.52
CA VAL A 61 9.66 26.21 -9.38
C VAL A 61 9.52 24.73 -9.67
N CYS A 62 9.06 23.99 -8.67
CA CYS A 62 8.80 22.57 -8.70
C CYS A 62 7.31 22.28 -8.57
N CYS A 63 6.90 21.10 -8.99
CA CYS A 63 5.53 20.64 -8.88
C CYS A 63 5.50 19.17 -8.47
N THR A 64 4.58 18.81 -7.58
CA THR A 64 4.18 17.43 -7.36
C THR A 64 2.69 17.28 -7.58
N MET A 65 2.24 16.07 -7.92
CA MET A 65 0.83 15.72 -8.03
C MET A 65 0.49 14.66 -7.00
N ASP A 66 -0.66 14.83 -6.35
CA ASP A 66 -1.28 13.81 -5.52
C ASP A 66 -2.60 13.36 -6.16
N SER A 67 -2.89 12.08 -6.05
CA SER A 67 -4.19 11.48 -6.38
C SER A 67 -4.67 10.68 -5.15
N PRO A 68 -5.33 11.35 -4.18
CA PRO A 68 -5.64 10.74 -2.87
C PRO A 68 -6.47 9.47 -2.96
N SER A 69 -7.47 9.43 -3.83
CA SER A 69 -8.31 8.24 -4.03
C SER A 69 -7.58 7.08 -4.75
N GLN A 70 -6.37 7.31 -5.26
CA GLN A 70 -5.48 6.30 -5.82
C GLN A 70 -4.28 6.02 -4.89
N MET A 71 -4.28 6.58 -3.68
CA MET A 71 -3.20 6.48 -2.68
C MET A 71 -1.83 6.94 -3.21
N ALA A 72 -1.83 7.80 -4.22
CA ALA A 72 -0.62 8.30 -4.86
C ALA A 72 -0.36 9.74 -4.37
N THR A 73 0.79 9.96 -3.77
CA THR A 73 1.19 11.27 -3.23
C THR A 73 2.62 11.61 -3.63
N GLY A 74 2.91 12.91 -3.76
CA GLY A 74 4.27 13.38 -4.03
C GLY A 74 4.81 12.99 -5.39
N ILE A 75 3.95 12.64 -6.37
CA ILE A 75 4.38 12.27 -7.72
C ILE A 75 5.09 13.47 -8.34
N GLU A 76 6.38 13.35 -8.61
CA GLU A 76 7.18 14.42 -9.23
C GLU A 76 6.63 14.78 -10.61
N ALA A 77 6.47 16.07 -10.86
CA ALA A 77 5.99 16.61 -12.11
C ALA A 77 6.91 17.75 -12.59
N THR A 78 7.12 17.84 -13.87
CA THR A 78 7.74 19.04 -14.48
C THR A 78 6.69 20.11 -14.68
N ILE A 79 7.06 21.37 -14.46
CA ILE A 79 6.17 22.53 -14.68
C ILE A 79 6.83 23.55 -15.59
N GLU A 80 6.11 23.99 -16.60
CA GLU A 80 6.52 25.05 -17.52
C GLU A 80 5.53 26.22 -17.45
N LEU A 81 6.07 27.44 -17.32
CA LEU A 81 5.31 28.68 -17.17
C LEU A 81 5.67 29.63 -18.32
N ALA A 82 5.08 29.45 -19.48
CA ALA A 82 5.31 30.31 -20.65
C ALA A 82 4.04 31.08 -21.03
N GLU A 83 3.23 30.57 -21.94
CA GLU A 83 1.93 31.13 -22.32
C GLU A 83 0.75 30.64 -21.47
N GLY A 84 1.05 29.84 -20.47
CA GLY A 84 0.12 29.19 -19.54
C GLY A 84 0.89 28.35 -18.53
N ILE A 85 0.19 27.44 -17.90
CA ILE A 85 0.73 26.47 -16.96
C ILE A 85 0.67 25.11 -17.63
N VAL A 86 1.83 24.49 -17.86
CA VAL A 86 1.92 23.14 -18.39
C VAL A 86 2.60 22.26 -17.34
N ILE A 87 1.91 21.23 -16.90
CA ILE A 87 2.44 20.26 -15.95
C ILE A 87 2.50 18.91 -16.66
N THR A 88 3.66 18.22 -16.61
CA THR A 88 3.83 16.92 -17.24
C THR A 88 4.44 15.91 -16.29
N ILE A 89 3.95 14.67 -16.38
CA ILE A 89 4.48 13.49 -15.69
C ILE A 89 4.69 12.41 -16.77
N PRO A 90 5.87 12.39 -17.41
CA PRO A 90 6.09 11.58 -18.62
C PRO A 90 5.91 10.08 -18.41
N ASN A 91 6.35 9.53 -17.29
CA ASN A 91 6.23 8.12 -16.93
C ASN A 91 4.77 7.66 -16.73
N LEU A 92 3.85 8.61 -16.45
CA LEU A 92 2.42 8.34 -16.33
C LEU A 92 1.61 8.79 -17.58
N TYR A 93 2.30 9.31 -18.60
CA TYR A 93 1.68 9.89 -19.80
C TYR A 93 0.66 10.98 -19.46
N ILE A 94 0.93 11.75 -18.37
CA ILE A 94 0.08 12.83 -17.90
C ILE A 94 0.59 14.16 -18.44
N ARG A 95 -0.34 14.99 -18.92
CA ARG A 95 -0.12 16.38 -19.30
C ARG A 95 -1.35 17.21 -18.90
N TYR A 96 -1.14 18.22 -18.09
CA TYR A 96 -2.15 19.24 -17.78
C TYR A 96 -1.74 20.54 -18.43
N GLU A 97 -2.65 21.17 -19.17
CA GLU A 97 -2.49 22.49 -19.77
C GLU A 97 -3.59 23.40 -19.27
N GLY A 98 -3.23 24.47 -18.55
CA GLY A 98 -4.16 25.37 -17.94
C GLY A 98 -3.75 26.84 -18.03
N LYS A 99 -4.71 27.71 -17.78
CA LYS A 99 -4.51 29.16 -17.66
C LYS A 99 -5.11 29.67 -16.37
N LEU A 100 -4.36 30.53 -15.69
CA LEU A 100 -4.85 31.26 -14.53
C LEU A 100 -5.96 32.22 -14.97
N THR A 101 -7.17 32.00 -14.51
CA THR A 101 -8.34 32.84 -14.84
C THR A 101 -8.67 33.83 -13.70
N SER A 102 -8.19 33.55 -12.49
CA SER A 102 -8.22 34.43 -11.34
C SER A 102 -7.02 34.15 -10.42
N SER A 103 -6.84 34.86 -9.32
CA SER A 103 -5.83 34.56 -8.29
C SER A 103 -5.91 33.12 -7.76
N ASP A 104 -7.09 32.51 -7.83
CA ASP A 104 -7.43 31.28 -7.15
C ASP A 104 -8.05 30.21 -8.06
N THR A 105 -7.97 30.40 -9.39
CA THR A 105 -8.56 29.45 -10.34
C THR A 105 -7.68 29.28 -11.57
N ILE A 106 -7.33 28.03 -11.88
CA ILE A 106 -6.71 27.61 -13.14
C ILE A 106 -7.71 26.73 -13.88
N VAL A 107 -8.04 27.11 -15.11
CA VAL A 107 -8.92 26.33 -15.99
C VAL A 107 -8.09 25.70 -17.09
N GLY A 108 -8.25 24.40 -17.28
CA GLY A 108 -7.44 23.67 -18.24
C GLY A 108 -7.99 22.30 -18.62
N ASN A 109 -7.13 21.54 -19.28
CA ASN A 109 -7.41 20.16 -19.69
C ASN A 109 -6.32 19.23 -19.14
N PHE A 110 -6.76 18.13 -18.58
CA PHE A 110 -5.92 17.03 -18.14
C PHE A 110 -5.95 15.94 -19.20
N ALA A 111 -4.79 15.58 -19.70
CA ALA A 111 -4.63 14.51 -20.68
C ALA A 111 -3.82 13.36 -20.07
N GLN A 112 -4.29 12.14 -20.29
CA GLN A 112 -3.58 10.93 -19.90
C GLN A 112 -3.86 9.81 -20.91
N GLY A 113 -2.81 9.20 -21.45
CA GLY A 113 -2.93 8.03 -22.32
C GLY A 113 -3.84 8.22 -23.55
N GLY A 114 -3.88 9.42 -24.13
CA GLY A 114 -4.70 9.75 -25.29
C GLY A 114 -6.12 10.20 -24.96
N MET A 115 -6.53 10.23 -23.69
CA MET A 115 -7.76 10.90 -23.23
C MET A 115 -7.45 12.35 -22.85
N SER A 116 -8.41 13.23 -23.01
CA SER A 116 -8.35 14.61 -22.51
C SER A 116 -9.69 14.97 -21.86
N LEU A 117 -9.62 15.45 -20.62
CA LEU A 117 -10.79 15.83 -19.81
C LEU A 117 -10.60 17.26 -19.27
N PRO A 118 -11.66 18.06 -19.20
CA PRO A 118 -11.57 19.35 -18.55
C PRO A 118 -11.26 19.19 -17.07
N LEU A 119 -10.33 20.00 -16.56
CA LEU A 119 -9.99 20.05 -15.15
C LEU A 119 -9.81 21.50 -14.72
N THR A 120 -10.67 21.94 -13.83
CA THR A 120 -10.54 23.24 -13.17
C THR A 120 -9.88 23.01 -11.81
N LEU A 121 -8.79 23.73 -11.58
CA LEU A 121 -8.07 23.72 -10.31
C LEU A 121 -8.39 24.99 -9.54
N VAL A 122 -8.71 24.85 -8.27
CA VAL A 122 -8.97 25.96 -7.34
C VAL A 122 -7.84 25.97 -6.30
N ARG A 123 -7.38 27.18 -5.96
CA ARG A 123 -6.35 27.33 -4.93
C ARG A 123 -6.90 26.88 -3.56
N ALA A 124 -6.27 25.90 -2.95
CA ALA A 124 -6.58 25.49 -1.59
C ALA A 124 -5.88 26.41 -0.59
N SER A 125 -6.62 26.93 0.39
CA SER A 125 -6.05 27.76 1.47
C SER A 125 -5.21 26.92 2.44
N LYS A 126 -5.55 25.64 2.58
CA LYS A 126 -4.81 24.51 3.17
C LYS A 126 -5.28 23.26 2.43
N PRO A 127 -4.45 22.18 2.37
CA PRO A 127 -4.99 20.90 1.94
C PRO A 127 -6.24 20.63 2.77
N ALA A 128 -7.35 20.31 2.12
CA ALA A 128 -8.48 19.75 2.83
C ALA A 128 -7.99 18.46 3.47
N LYS A 129 -7.65 18.53 4.77
CA LYS A 129 -7.23 17.34 5.51
C LYS A 129 -8.47 16.50 5.68
N ALA A 130 -8.41 15.26 5.24
CA ALA A 130 -9.50 14.33 5.48
C ALA A 130 -9.75 14.22 6.98
N ASP A 131 -11.01 14.18 7.39
CA ASP A 131 -11.37 13.97 8.79
C ASP A 131 -11.02 12.52 9.17
N ARG A 132 -10.12 12.37 10.16
CA ARG A 132 -9.67 11.08 10.69
C ARG A 132 -9.82 11.07 12.21
N PRO A 133 -11.07 11.00 12.70
CA PRO A 133 -11.37 11.23 14.12
C PRO A 133 -10.75 10.19 15.05
N GLN A 134 -10.44 8.99 14.54
CA GLN A 134 -9.82 7.92 15.33
C GLN A 134 -8.31 8.09 15.50
N THR A 135 -7.66 8.93 14.68
CA THR A 135 -6.21 9.13 14.78
C THR A 135 -5.85 9.74 16.16
N PRO A 136 -5.07 9.03 16.98
CA PRO A 136 -4.77 9.49 18.33
C PRO A 136 -4.00 10.82 18.31
N GLN A 137 -4.34 11.71 19.23
CA GLN A 137 -3.72 13.01 19.38
C GLN A 137 -3.07 13.14 20.77
N PRO A 138 -1.89 13.75 20.87
CA PRO A 138 -1.29 14.03 22.18
C PRO A 138 -2.13 15.06 22.98
N PRO A 139 -2.07 15.05 24.32
CA PRO A 139 -1.25 14.14 25.13
C PRO A 139 -1.85 12.74 25.24
N TYR A 140 -1.00 11.71 25.05
CA TYR A 140 -1.42 10.33 25.18
C TYR A 140 -1.52 9.91 26.65
N PRO A 141 -2.44 9.02 27.03
CA PRO A 141 -2.55 8.51 28.40
C PRO A 141 -1.53 7.39 28.73
N TYR A 142 -0.66 7.05 27.80
CA TYR A 142 0.34 6.01 27.85
C TYR A 142 1.73 6.55 27.46
N GLU A 143 2.77 5.82 27.81
CA GLU A 143 4.14 6.16 27.42
C GLU A 143 4.50 5.57 26.05
N THR A 144 5.31 6.31 25.32
CA THR A 144 5.91 5.86 24.04
C THR A 144 7.43 6.02 24.10
N GLU A 145 8.14 5.11 23.45
CA GLU A 145 9.60 5.11 23.35
C GLU A 145 9.98 4.98 21.88
N GLU A 146 10.75 5.95 21.36
CA GLU A 146 11.38 5.81 20.05
C GLU A 146 12.53 4.82 20.16
N VAL A 147 12.53 3.82 19.27
CA VAL A 147 13.50 2.73 19.29
C VAL A 147 14.15 2.56 17.93
N THR A 148 15.38 2.07 17.95
CA THR A 148 16.08 1.59 16.75
C THR A 148 16.58 0.19 17.00
N PHE A 149 16.30 -0.71 16.09
CA PHE A 149 16.82 -2.07 16.10
C PHE A 149 17.46 -2.39 14.76
N TYR A 150 18.15 -3.52 14.62
CA TYR A 150 18.95 -3.78 13.43
C TYR A 150 18.68 -5.18 12.87
N ASN A 151 18.55 -5.23 11.53
CA ASN A 151 18.69 -6.47 10.78
C ASN A 151 20.05 -6.44 10.04
N GLY A 152 21.04 -7.15 10.56
CA GLY A 152 22.42 -6.99 10.12
C GLY A 152 22.92 -5.56 10.36
N THR A 153 23.22 -4.84 9.29
CA THR A 153 23.63 -3.43 9.33
C THR A 153 22.49 -2.45 9.07
N ALA A 154 21.32 -2.93 8.65
CA ALA A 154 20.18 -2.08 8.35
C ALA A 154 19.51 -1.58 9.63
N PRO A 155 19.49 -0.26 9.93
CA PRO A 155 18.74 0.30 11.01
C PRO A 155 17.24 0.32 10.67
N LEU A 156 16.41 0.02 11.66
CA LEU A 156 14.95 0.07 11.56
C LEU A 156 14.40 0.86 12.74
N HIS A 157 13.64 1.89 12.43
CA HIS A 157 13.15 2.85 13.42
C HIS A 157 11.69 2.56 13.77
N GLY A 158 11.35 2.63 15.03
CA GLY A 158 9.99 2.34 15.48
C GLY A 158 9.59 3.07 16.74
N THR A 159 8.32 2.96 17.05
CA THR A 159 7.72 3.44 18.30
C THR A 159 7.20 2.25 19.10
N LEU A 160 7.76 2.04 20.28
CA LEU A 160 7.24 1.13 21.27
C LEU A 160 6.23 1.88 22.14
N THR A 161 5.01 1.39 22.19
CA THR A 161 3.91 1.97 22.97
C THR A 161 3.62 1.05 24.16
N TYR A 162 3.61 1.58 25.36
CA TYR A 162 3.33 0.86 26.58
C TYR A 162 1.85 0.95 27.00
N PRO A 163 1.33 0.00 27.75
CA PRO A 163 -0.05 0.08 28.25
C PRO A 163 -0.27 1.28 29.18
N VAL A 164 -1.51 1.78 29.22
CA VAL A 164 -1.91 2.82 30.18
C VAL A 164 -1.61 2.38 31.60
N GLY A 165 -0.94 3.23 32.38
CA GLY A 165 -0.56 2.93 33.76
C GLY A 165 0.69 2.04 33.93
N HIS A 166 1.38 1.72 32.82
CA HIS A 166 2.66 1.04 32.89
C HIS A 166 3.65 1.83 33.74
N GLN A 167 4.44 1.14 34.54
CA GLN A 167 5.53 1.74 35.33
C GLN A 167 6.86 1.15 34.89
N ALA A 168 7.86 1.99 34.73
CA ALA A 168 9.19 1.59 34.33
C ALA A 168 9.73 0.45 35.22
N GLY A 169 10.21 -0.61 34.57
CA GLY A 169 10.70 -1.80 35.26
C GLY A 169 9.67 -2.91 35.52
N ASN A 170 8.39 -2.63 35.36
CA ASN A 170 7.37 -3.67 35.40
C ASN A 170 7.36 -4.47 34.08
N ARG A 171 7.04 -5.77 34.17
CA ARG A 171 6.82 -6.57 32.98
C ARG A 171 5.41 -6.31 32.41
N VAL A 172 5.30 -6.39 31.11
CA VAL A 172 4.03 -6.38 30.39
C VAL A 172 3.78 -7.79 29.87
N GLU A 173 2.58 -8.27 30.02
CA GLU A 173 2.24 -9.65 29.68
C GLU A 173 2.38 -9.91 28.19
N GLN A 174 1.95 -8.94 27.34
CA GLN A 174 1.98 -9.11 25.89
C GLN A 174 2.49 -7.84 25.19
N VAL A 175 3.29 -8.06 24.15
CA VAL A 175 3.63 -7.04 23.16
C VAL A 175 3.34 -7.58 21.77
N VAL A 176 2.79 -6.75 20.91
CA VAL A 176 2.48 -7.09 19.53
C VAL A 176 3.32 -6.24 18.59
N LEU A 177 4.13 -6.91 17.76
CA LEU A 177 4.79 -6.27 16.61
C LEU A 177 3.80 -6.09 15.48
N PHE A 178 3.75 -4.90 14.88
CA PHE A 178 2.96 -4.64 13.68
C PHE A 178 3.84 -4.69 12.44
N VAL A 179 3.35 -5.35 11.39
CA VAL A 179 4.02 -5.52 10.11
C VAL A 179 3.10 -5.01 9.01
N SER A 180 3.54 -4.01 8.29
CA SER A 180 2.80 -3.33 7.23
C SER A 180 2.58 -4.21 5.99
N GLY A 181 1.66 -3.77 5.14
CA GLY A 181 1.40 -4.35 3.83
C GLY A 181 2.48 -3.99 2.79
N SER A 182 2.18 -4.28 1.53
CA SER A 182 3.10 -4.09 0.41
C SER A 182 3.49 -2.61 0.19
N GLY A 183 4.74 -2.41 -0.22
CA GLY A 183 5.34 -1.09 -0.45
C GLY A 183 6.18 -0.64 0.73
N ILE A 184 6.84 0.52 0.58
CA ILE A 184 7.60 1.14 1.67
C ILE A 184 6.63 1.97 2.49
N GLN A 185 6.34 1.54 3.71
CA GLN A 185 5.35 2.14 4.60
C GLN A 185 6.01 2.82 5.80
N ASP A 186 5.36 3.86 6.31
CA ASP A 186 5.67 4.36 7.65
C ASP A 186 5.12 3.40 8.73
N ARG A 187 5.59 3.56 9.95
CA ARG A 187 5.17 2.76 11.12
C ARG A 187 3.68 2.80 11.43
N ASP A 188 2.96 3.77 10.91
CA ASP A 188 1.53 3.95 11.10
C ASP A 188 0.71 3.30 9.98
N GLU A 189 1.39 2.77 8.92
CA GLU A 189 0.78 2.28 7.69
C GLU A 189 -0.16 3.33 7.09
N THR A 190 0.39 4.53 6.83
CA THR A 190 -0.40 5.68 6.39
C THR A 190 -0.93 5.47 4.97
N LEU A 191 -2.20 5.17 4.85
CA LEU A 191 -2.91 4.92 3.59
C LEU A 191 -4.12 5.86 3.45
N ALA A 192 -4.24 6.59 2.36
CA ALA A 192 -5.33 7.56 2.14
C ALA A 192 -5.54 8.52 3.33
N GLU A 193 -4.46 8.98 3.96
CA GLU A 193 -4.42 9.80 5.18
C GLU A 193 -4.94 9.10 6.45
N HIS A 194 -5.30 7.82 6.40
CA HIS A 194 -5.55 7.00 7.58
C HIS A 194 -4.25 6.51 8.19
N LYS A 195 -4.27 6.23 9.50
CA LYS A 195 -3.15 5.68 10.27
C LYS A 195 -3.60 4.46 11.06
N PRO A 196 -3.93 3.34 10.38
CA PRO A 196 -4.55 2.19 11.02
C PRO A 196 -3.70 1.64 12.16
N PHE A 197 -2.38 1.56 12.00
CA PHE A 197 -1.52 1.05 13.07
C PHE A 197 -1.41 2.01 14.25
N ALA A 198 -1.50 3.33 14.05
CA ALA A 198 -1.57 4.26 15.17
C ALA A 198 -2.87 4.09 15.96
N VAL A 199 -4.01 3.94 15.28
CA VAL A 199 -5.33 3.72 15.89
C VAL A 199 -5.34 2.42 16.69
N LEU A 200 -4.86 1.34 16.10
CA LEU A 200 -4.82 0.03 16.76
C LEU A 200 -3.86 0.01 17.96
N ALA A 201 -2.71 0.69 17.85
CA ALA A 201 -1.76 0.79 18.95
C ALA A 201 -2.32 1.60 20.14
N ASP A 202 -3.03 2.70 19.89
CA ASP A 202 -3.73 3.47 20.92
C ASP A 202 -4.79 2.62 21.60
N TYR A 203 -5.60 1.90 20.83
CA TYR A 203 -6.64 1.04 21.36
C TYR A 203 -6.07 -0.08 22.25
N LEU A 204 -5.05 -0.79 21.76
CA LEU A 204 -4.40 -1.88 22.51
C LEU A 204 -3.70 -1.37 23.76
N ALA A 205 -3.03 -0.22 23.71
CA ALA A 205 -2.41 0.39 24.90
C ALA A 205 -3.43 0.70 26.01
N ARG A 206 -4.64 1.12 25.65
CA ARG A 206 -5.75 1.31 26.60
C ARG A 206 -6.31 0.02 27.15
N HIS A 207 -6.05 -1.10 26.49
CA HIS A 207 -6.51 -2.45 26.90
C HIS A 207 -5.38 -3.33 27.46
N GLY A 208 -4.26 -2.72 27.88
CA GLY A 208 -3.22 -3.42 28.63
C GLY A 208 -2.15 -4.11 27.76
N VAL A 209 -2.16 -3.93 26.45
CA VAL A 209 -1.24 -4.56 25.50
C VAL A 209 -0.22 -3.55 25.00
N ALA A 210 1.08 -3.90 25.05
CA ALA A 210 2.12 -3.09 24.42
C ALA A 210 2.19 -3.36 22.92
N THR A 211 2.68 -2.38 22.13
CA THR A 211 2.86 -2.56 20.69
C THR A 211 4.18 -1.98 20.20
N LEU A 212 4.79 -2.62 19.19
CA LEU A 212 5.89 -2.04 18.43
C LEU A 212 5.45 -1.85 16.98
N ARG A 213 5.50 -0.61 16.51
CA ARG A 213 5.33 -0.21 15.11
C ARG A 213 6.68 0.25 14.59
N TYR A 214 7.04 -0.06 13.36
CA TYR A 214 8.31 0.37 12.80
C TYR A 214 8.16 0.79 11.34
N ASP A 215 9.01 1.70 10.90
CA ASP A 215 9.09 2.14 9.52
C ASP A 215 9.83 1.08 8.70
N ASP A 216 9.33 0.80 7.51
CA ASP A 216 9.96 -0.16 6.61
C ASP A 216 11.35 0.30 6.19
N ARG A 217 12.18 -0.67 5.81
CA ARG A 217 13.47 -0.34 5.20
C ARG A 217 13.27 0.55 3.97
N GLY A 218 14.06 1.61 3.88
CA GLY A 218 13.98 2.58 2.79
C GLY A 218 12.96 3.71 3.01
N TYR A 219 12.23 3.69 4.12
CA TYR A 219 11.41 4.85 4.50
C TYR A 219 12.29 6.06 4.90
N HIS A 220 13.45 5.80 5.48
CA HIS A 220 14.49 6.79 5.79
C HIS A 220 15.67 6.64 4.83
N ASP A 221 16.42 7.73 4.64
CA ASP A 221 17.59 7.77 3.74
C ASP A 221 18.88 7.20 4.40
N ASP A 222 18.76 6.27 5.34
CA ASP A 222 19.85 5.70 6.13
C ASP A 222 20.26 4.27 5.70
N ILE A 223 19.59 3.74 4.69
CA ILE A 223 19.94 2.49 4.02
C ILE A 223 20.21 2.79 2.55
N ASP A 224 21.29 2.23 2.02
CA ASP A 224 21.64 2.37 0.61
C ASP A 224 20.48 1.95 -0.32
N SER A 225 20.15 2.80 -1.27
CA SER A 225 19.02 2.63 -2.18
C SER A 225 19.08 1.34 -3.01
N ALA A 226 20.29 0.89 -3.37
CA ALA A 226 20.45 -0.39 -4.08
C ALA A 226 20.10 -1.56 -3.18
N THR A 227 20.45 -1.51 -1.89
CA THR A 227 20.05 -2.50 -0.89
C THR A 227 18.54 -2.54 -0.68
N VAL A 228 17.88 -1.37 -0.69
CA VAL A 228 16.42 -1.27 -0.60
C VAL A 228 15.76 -1.85 -1.85
N ALA A 229 16.29 -1.54 -3.04
CA ALA A 229 15.74 -2.02 -4.31
C ALA A 229 15.80 -3.57 -4.47
N GLU A 230 16.74 -4.23 -3.81
CA GLU A 230 16.89 -5.69 -3.80
C GLU A 230 16.04 -6.38 -2.71
N ALA A 231 15.34 -5.61 -1.87
CA ALA A 231 14.51 -6.18 -0.81
C ALA A 231 13.32 -6.98 -1.38
N THR A 232 12.99 -8.07 -0.71
CA THR A 232 11.88 -8.96 -1.06
C THR A 232 11.02 -9.21 0.18
N THR A 233 9.87 -9.86 0.04
CA THR A 233 9.05 -10.32 1.18
C THR A 233 9.88 -11.12 2.21
N ALA A 234 10.84 -11.93 1.75
CA ALA A 234 11.75 -12.65 2.65
C ALA A 234 12.65 -11.70 3.44
N THR A 235 13.14 -10.65 2.81
CA THR A 235 13.94 -9.60 3.48
C THR A 235 13.11 -8.88 4.54
N LEU A 236 11.85 -8.52 4.21
CA LEU A 236 10.93 -7.88 5.16
C LEU A 236 10.56 -8.81 6.33
N ALA A 237 10.43 -10.12 6.06
CA ALA A 237 10.25 -11.12 7.13
C ALA A 237 11.47 -11.20 8.06
N ASP A 238 12.69 -11.05 7.55
CA ASP A 238 13.91 -11.01 8.36
C ASP A 238 14.00 -9.71 9.19
N ASP A 239 13.48 -8.58 8.69
CA ASP A 239 13.33 -7.33 9.45
C ASP A 239 12.35 -7.51 10.61
N ALA A 240 11.18 -8.07 10.34
CA ALA A 240 10.19 -8.37 11.37
C ALA A 240 10.73 -9.38 12.42
N ALA A 241 11.52 -10.38 11.97
CA ALA A 241 12.21 -11.30 12.88
C ALA A 241 13.25 -10.57 13.77
N ALA A 242 13.93 -9.56 13.23
CA ALA A 242 14.85 -8.72 14.01
C ALA A 242 14.10 -7.89 15.07
N ALA A 243 12.92 -7.35 14.73
CA ALA A 243 12.06 -6.66 15.69
C ALA A 243 11.62 -7.58 16.85
N VAL A 244 11.21 -8.83 16.53
CA VAL A 244 10.85 -9.79 17.58
C VAL A 244 12.07 -10.13 18.46
N ARG A 245 13.26 -10.32 17.86
CA ARG A 245 14.50 -10.53 18.64
C ARG A 245 14.80 -9.35 19.57
N TYR A 246 14.62 -8.12 19.07
CA TYR A 246 14.78 -6.91 19.86
C TYR A 246 13.83 -6.88 21.05
N LEU A 247 12.53 -7.14 20.85
CA LEU A 247 11.52 -7.17 21.91
C LEU A 247 11.85 -8.23 22.97
N ARG A 248 12.23 -9.45 22.56
CA ARG A 248 12.65 -10.52 23.48
C ARG A 248 13.92 -10.15 24.25
N GLY A 249 14.86 -9.46 23.61
CA GLY A 249 16.10 -8.97 24.25
C GLY A 249 15.87 -7.97 25.37
N ARG A 250 14.78 -7.22 25.35
CA ARG A 250 14.40 -6.29 26.42
C ARG A 250 13.99 -6.97 27.72
N LYS A 251 13.55 -8.23 27.67
CA LYS A 251 13.08 -9.03 28.82
C LYS A 251 11.93 -8.36 29.60
N ALA A 252 11.24 -7.41 28.96
CA ALA A 252 10.15 -6.64 29.53
C ALA A 252 8.76 -7.23 29.21
N PHE A 253 8.72 -8.22 28.34
CA PHE A 253 7.48 -8.81 27.82
C PHE A 253 7.47 -10.32 28.06
N ASP A 254 6.30 -10.88 28.39
CA ASP A 254 6.16 -12.32 28.61
C ASP A 254 5.86 -13.06 27.30
N LYS A 255 4.98 -12.49 26.45
CA LYS A 255 4.65 -13.00 25.12
C LYS A 255 4.89 -11.94 24.05
N VAL A 256 5.38 -12.35 22.90
CA VAL A 256 5.59 -11.51 21.72
C VAL A 256 4.75 -12.05 20.57
N GLY A 257 3.68 -11.32 20.24
CA GLY A 257 2.85 -11.60 19.08
C GLY A 257 3.29 -10.82 17.85
N VAL A 258 2.81 -11.24 16.67
CA VAL A 258 2.97 -10.51 15.41
C VAL A 258 1.60 -10.31 14.80
N LEU A 259 1.26 -9.05 14.49
CA LEU A 259 0.10 -8.66 13.72
C LEU A 259 0.60 -8.14 12.36
N GLY A 260 0.09 -8.70 11.28
CA GLY A 260 0.43 -8.24 9.94
C GLY A 260 -0.80 -7.92 9.12
N HIS A 261 -0.75 -6.84 8.36
CA HIS A 261 -1.79 -6.45 7.42
C HIS A 261 -1.36 -6.77 5.97
N SER A 262 -2.27 -7.32 5.18
CA SER A 262 -2.03 -7.62 3.75
C SER A 262 -0.77 -8.51 3.58
N GLU A 263 0.28 -8.08 2.88
CA GLU A 263 1.57 -8.80 2.81
C GLU A 263 2.18 -9.04 4.19
N GLY A 264 1.99 -8.11 5.14
CA GLY A 264 2.40 -8.31 6.54
C GLY A 264 1.76 -9.52 7.19
N GLY A 265 0.52 -9.87 6.80
CA GLY A 265 -0.14 -11.10 7.22
C GLY A 265 0.57 -12.36 6.68
N THR A 266 1.05 -12.32 5.45
CA THR A 266 1.93 -13.37 4.90
C THR A 266 3.23 -13.47 5.70
N ILE A 267 3.85 -12.33 6.01
CA ILE A 267 5.07 -12.27 6.83
C ILE A 267 4.83 -12.85 8.22
N ALA A 268 3.67 -12.60 8.84
CA ALA A 268 3.32 -13.20 10.12
C ALA A 268 3.32 -14.75 10.07
N PHE A 269 2.80 -15.34 8.98
CA PHE A 269 2.87 -16.79 8.76
C PHE A 269 4.30 -17.29 8.53
N ILE A 270 5.12 -16.55 7.78
CA ILE A 270 6.56 -16.88 7.61
C ILE A 270 7.27 -16.93 8.98
N LEU A 271 7.01 -15.96 9.85
CA LEU A 271 7.60 -15.93 11.17
C LEU A 271 7.06 -17.07 12.07
N ALA A 272 5.77 -17.37 11.98
CA ALA A 272 5.12 -18.43 12.72
C ALA A 272 5.65 -19.81 12.33
N ALA A 273 5.86 -20.06 11.03
CA ALA A 273 6.51 -21.29 10.54
C ALA A 273 7.93 -21.46 11.06
N ARG A 274 8.64 -20.35 11.29
CA ARG A 274 9.98 -20.34 11.91
C ARG A 274 9.94 -20.49 13.45
N GLY A 275 8.75 -20.57 14.07
CA GLY A 275 8.57 -20.65 15.52
C GLY A 275 8.99 -19.39 16.26
N ILE A 276 8.92 -18.23 15.63
CA ILE A 276 9.43 -16.97 16.19
C ILE A 276 8.42 -16.29 17.12
N PRO A 277 7.14 -16.02 16.75
CA PRO A 277 6.16 -15.40 17.64
C PRO A 277 5.44 -16.40 18.54
N ASP A 278 4.88 -15.92 19.64
CA ASP A 278 4.02 -16.72 20.52
C ASP A 278 2.60 -16.85 20.00
N PHE A 279 2.15 -15.93 19.16
CA PHE A 279 0.87 -15.93 18.45
C PHE A 279 0.95 -14.99 17.25
N ILE A 280 0.02 -15.14 16.29
CA ILE A 280 -0.10 -14.22 15.15
C ILE A 280 -1.53 -13.74 14.94
N ILE A 281 -1.64 -12.54 14.37
CA ILE A 281 -2.89 -11.93 13.90
C ILE A 281 -2.67 -11.55 12.43
N SER A 282 -3.45 -12.12 11.54
CA SER A 282 -3.42 -11.85 10.11
C SER A 282 -4.65 -11.00 9.73
N LEU A 283 -4.42 -9.74 9.41
CA LEU A 283 -5.43 -8.81 8.94
C LEU A 283 -5.41 -8.76 7.42
N ALA A 284 -6.42 -9.28 6.76
CA ALA A 284 -6.51 -9.36 5.30
C ALA A 284 -5.23 -9.94 4.67
N GLY A 285 -4.60 -10.92 5.33
CA GLY A 285 -3.33 -11.50 4.91
C GLY A 285 -3.46 -12.37 3.67
N SER A 286 -2.52 -12.19 2.74
CA SER A 286 -2.46 -12.99 1.53
C SER A 286 -1.98 -14.42 1.84
N THR A 287 -2.75 -15.42 1.41
CA THR A 287 -2.50 -16.87 1.64
C THR A 287 -2.42 -17.69 0.36
N LEU A 288 -2.54 -17.02 -0.77
CA LEU A 288 -2.32 -17.58 -2.12
C LEU A 288 -1.00 -17.07 -2.69
N PRO A 289 -0.43 -17.76 -3.70
CA PRO A 289 0.70 -17.22 -4.45
C PRO A 289 0.41 -15.79 -4.94
N GLY A 290 1.39 -14.89 -4.81
CA GLY A 290 1.18 -13.48 -5.12
C GLY A 290 0.67 -13.23 -6.53
N LYS A 291 1.05 -14.06 -7.52
CA LYS A 291 0.52 -13.94 -8.88
C LYS A 291 -1.00 -14.20 -8.94
N GLU A 292 -1.53 -15.10 -8.12
CA GLU A 292 -2.98 -15.35 -8.06
C GLU A 292 -3.73 -14.18 -7.42
N VAL A 293 -3.14 -13.57 -6.39
CA VAL A 293 -3.66 -12.35 -5.77
C VAL A 293 -3.72 -11.21 -6.79
N LEU A 294 -2.63 -10.97 -7.52
CA LEU A 294 -2.58 -9.95 -8.56
C LEU A 294 -3.54 -10.25 -9.71
N GLN A 295 -3.72 -11.52 -10.06
CA GLN A 295 -4.70 -11.92 -11.06
C GLN A 295 -6.12 -11.54 -10.64
N ASP A 296 -6.52 -11.81 -9.40
CA ASP A 296 -7.84 -11.45 -8.88
C ASP A 296 -8.04 -9.93 -8.87
N GLN A 297 -7.06 -9.16 -8.40
CA GLN A 297 -7.09 -7.69 -8.40
C GLN A 297 -7.19 -7.12 -9.82
N MET A 298 -6.39 -7.64 -10.74
CA MET A 298 -6.41 -7.22 -12.15
C MET A 298 -7.74 -7.57 -12.82
N ASP A 299 -8.27 -8.79 -12.62
CA ASP A 299 -9.53 -9.19 -13.23
C ASP A 299 -10.67 -8.28 -12.79
N LEU A 300 -10.77 -7.97 -11.48
CA LEU A 300 -11.75 -7.04 -10.96
C LEU A 300 -11.62 -5.65 -11.60
N SER A 301 -10.39 -5.15 -11.71
CA SER A 301 -10.12 -3.86 -12.35
C SER A 301 -10.53 -3.83 -13.82
N LEU A 302 -10.27 -4.91 -14.55
CA LEU A 302 -10.63 -5.06 -15.96
C LEU A 302 -12.16 -5.19 -16.15
N VAL A 303 -12.86 -5.85 -15.19
CA VAL A 303 -14.34 -5.89 -15.14
C VAL A 303 -14.90 -4.47 -14.97
N GLN A 304 -14.38 -3.72 -14.00
CA GLN A 304 -14.82 -2.35 -13.74
C GLN A 304 -14.53 -1.42 -14.94
N ALA A 305 -13.45 -1.68 -15.68
CA ALA A 305 -13.14 -1.00 -16.94
C ALA A 305 -14.06 -1.40 -18.11
N GLY A 306 -14.90 -2.43 -17.93
CA GLY A 306 -15.87 -2.91 -18.93
C GLY A 306 -15.28 -3.70 -20.06
N LEU A 307 -14.17 -4.41 -19.84
CA LEU A 307 -13.60 -5.33 -20.82
C LEU A 307 -14.45 -6.61 -20.91
N SER A 308 -14.52 -7.18 -22.12
CA SER A 308 -15.16 -8.49 -22.31
C SER A 308 -14.37 -9.58 -21.59
N GLU A 309 -15.05 -10.64 -21.18
CA GLU A 309 -14.43 -11.79 -20.53
C GLU A 309 -13.29 -12.41 -21.36
N GLU A 310 -13.49 -12.49 -22.69
CA GLU A 310 -12.48 -12.99 -23.61
C GLU A 310 -11.17 -12.16 -23.58
N LEU A 311 -11.28 -10.83 -23.67
CA LEU A 311 -10.12 -9.93 -23.59
C LEU A 311 -9.45 -9.95 -22.21
N ARG A 312 -10.24 -10.03 -21.15
CA ARG A 312 -9.70 -10.13 -19.78
C ARG A 312 -8.89 -11.41 -19.61
N THR A 313 -9.48 -12.55 -20.00
CA THR A 313 -8.82 -13.87 -19.92
C THR A 313 -7.51 -13.87 -20.69
N GLU A 314 -7.50 -13.33 -21.91
CA GLU A 314 -6.31 -13.29 -22.76
C GLU A 314 -5.22 -12.39 -22.16
N TYR A 315 -5.60 -11.22 -21.65
CA TYR A 315 -4.66 -10.30 -21.01
C TYR A 315 -4.08 -10.86 -19.71
N LEU A 316 -4.90 -11.45 -18.86
CA LEU A 316 -4.46 -12.08 -17.60
C LEU A 316 -3.49 -13.22 -17.88
N ARG A 317 -3.77 -14.09 -18.87
CA ARG A 317 -2.86 -15.16 -19.28
C ARG A 317 -1.50 -14.61 -19.73
N ALA A 318 -1.49 -13.55 -20.54
CA ALA A 318 -0.26 -12.91 -20.98
C ALA A 318 0.51 -12.29 -19.79
N THR A 319 -0.19 -11.68 -18.86
CA THR A 319 0.42 -11.09 -17.66
C THR A 319 1.01 -12.15 -16.73
N MET A 320 0.30 -13.25 -16.49
CA MET A 320 0.84 -14.36 -15.68
C MET A 320 2.08 -14.98 -16.34
N ALA A 321 2.04 -15.17 -17.68
CA ALA A 321 3.21 -15.62 -18.43
C ALA A 321 4.39 -14.64 -18.36
N THR A 322 4.11 -13.34 -18.27
CA THR A 322 5.14 -12.29 -18.08
C THR A 322 5.83 -12.46 -16.73
N PHE A 323 5.08 -12.66 -15.64
CA PHE A 323 5.65 -12.93 -14.32
C PHE A 323 6.49 -14.21 -14.29
N ASP A 324 5.97 -15.30 -14.87
CA ASP A 324 6.68 -16.58 -14.87
C ASP A 324 7.98 -16.50 -15.69
N LEU A 325 7.96 -15.87 -16.86
CA LEU A 325 9.16 -15.70 -17.69
C LEU A 325 10.18 -14.76 -17.03
N ALA A 326 9.73 -13.68 -16.38
CA ALA A 326 10.61 -12.77 -15.66
C ALA A 326 11.33 -13.44 -14.47
N ALA A 327 10.66 -14.39 -13.81
CA ALA A 327 11.25 -15.18 -12.73
C ALA A 327 12.28 -16.21 -13.21
N GLN A 328 12.16 -16.66 -14.47
CA GLN A 328 13.00 -17.70 -15.07
C GLN A 328 14.12 -17.15 -15.96
N SER A 329 14.17 -15.83 -16.19
CA SER A 329 15.12 -15.21 -17.11
C SER A 329 15.48 -13.78 -16.67
N ASP A 330 16.56 -13.25 -17.27
CA ASP A 330 16.97 -11.85 -17.09
C ASP A 330 16.25 -10.88 -18.03
N LEU A 331 15.27 -11.36 -18.81
CA LEU A 331 14.50 -10.50 -19.71
C LEU A 331 13.65 -9.52 -18.94
N ARG A 332 13.64 -8.24 -19.39
CA ARG A 332 12.84 -7.16 -18.81
C ARG A 332 12.24 -6.29 -19.91
N GLY A 333 11.24 -5.49 -19.54
CA GLY A 333 10.64 -4.49 -20.43
C GLY A 333 10.16 -5.03 -21.76
N GLU A 334 10.48 -4.34 -22.86
CA GLU A 334 10.04 -4.68 -24.20
C GLU A 334 10.50 -6.06 -24.68
N ALA A 335 11.72 -6.48 -24.34
CA ALA A 335 12.25 -7.79 -24.74
C ALA A 335 11.44 -8.92 -24.07
N LEU A 336 11.06 -8.76 -22.82
CA LEU A 336 10.22 -9.70 -22.09
C LEU A 336 8.81 -9.80 -22.74
N VAL A 337 8.17 -8.66 -22.98
CA VAL A 337 6.83 -8.62 -23.60
C VAL A 337 6.84 -9.24 -25.00
N THR A 338 7.83 -8.89 -25.82
CA THR A 338 7.97 -9.44 -27.18
C THR A 338 8.06 -10.96 -27.14
N LYS A 339 8.86 -11.51 -26.22
CA LYS A 339 9.01 -12.96 -26.07
C LYS A 339 7.71 -13.62 -25.61
N VAL A 340 7.05 -13.07 -24.59
CA VAL A 340 5.75 -13.56 -24.11
C VAL A 340 4.72 -13.59 -25.24
N LEU A 341 4.56 -12.49 -25.97
CA LEU A 341 3.58 -12.39 -27.03
C LEU A 341 3.87 -13.35 -28.20
N SER A 342 5.14 -13.51 -28.57
CA SER A 342 5.53 -14.40 -29.68
C SER A 342 5.36 -15.89 -29.34
N GLU A 343 5.68 -16.30 -28.12
CA GLU A 343 5.57 -17.70 -27.70
C GLU A 343 4.15 -18.11 -27.32
N GLY A 344 3.39 -17.21 -26.69
CA GLY A 344 2.03 -17.48 -26.24
C GLY A 344 0.95 -17.26 -27.27
N HIS A 345 1.30 -16.71 -28.46
CA HIS A 345 0.38 -16.39 -29.55
C HIS A 345 -0.84 -15.55 -29.11
N TYR A 346 -0.63 -14.64 -28.13
CA TYR A 346 -1.68 -13.77 -27.61
C TYR A 346 -2.13 -12.72 -28.64
N GLN A 347 -3.45 -12.53 -28.74
CA GLN A 347 -4.07 -11.56 -29.64
C GLN A 347 -4.62 -10.37 -28.84
N LEU A 348 -3.73 -9.54 -28.33
CA LEU A 348 -4.08 -8.37 -27.53
C LEU A 348 -4.19 -7.11 -28.41
N PRO A 349 -5.23 -6.29 -28.22
CA PRO A 349 -5.25 -4.93 -28.76
C PRO A 349 -4.03 -4.14 -28.28
N ILE A 350 -3.55 -3.21 -29.09
CA ILE A 350 -2.36 -2.41 -28.80
C ILE A 350 -2.40 -1.72 -27.42
N GLY A 351 -3.58 -1.26 -26.98
CA GLY A 351 -3.76 -0.69 -25.66
C GLY A 351 -3.40 -1.65 -24.52
N LEU A 352 -3.78 -2.91 -24.63
CA LEU A 352 -3.44 -3.96 -23.64
C LEU A 352 -1.97 -4.39 -23.73
N VAL A 353 -1.38 -4.36 -24.92
CA VAL A 353 0.08 -4.58 -25.08
C VAL A 353 0.87 -3.48 -24.37
N LEU A 354 0.43 -2.24 -24.47
CA LEU A 354 1.07 -1.13 -23.74
C LEU A 354 0.92 -1.25 -22.22
N GLU A 355 -0.23 -1.73 -21.73
CA GLU A 355 -0.39 -2.02 -20.31
C GLU A 355 0.50 -3.18 -19.85
N LEU A 356 0.59 -4.26 -20.66
CA LEU A 356 1.50 -5.36 -20.38
C LEU A 356 2.97 -4.90 -20.34
N LYS A 357 3.33 -3.95 -21.22
CA LYS A 357 4.67 -3.34 -21.17
C LYS A 357 4.91 -2.58 -19.87
N LYS A 358 3.96 -1.82 -19.37
CA LYS A 358 4.08 -1.14 -18.08
C LYS A 358 4.29 -2.14 -16.93
N VAL A 359 3.56 -3.26 -16.95
CA VAL A 359 3.78 -4.36 -15.99
C VAL A 359 5.22 -4.86 -16.08
N ALA A 360 5.72 -5.13 -17.29
CA ALA A 360 7.07 -5.64 -17.50
C ALA A 360 8.17 -4.61 -17.13
N ASP A 361 7.94 -3.33 -17.35
CA ASP A 361 8.85 -2.24 -16.97
C ASP A 361 8.89 -2.05 -15.44
N GLY A 362 7.80 -2.38 -14.75
CA GLY A 362 7.64 -2.27 -13.30
C GLY A 362 8.10 -3.45 -12.47
N LEU A 363 8.67 -4.47 -13.08
CA LEU A 363 9.13 -5.65 -12.36
C LEU A 363 10.36 -5.32 -11.51
N SER A 364 10.16 -5.33 -10.20
CA SER A 364 11.22 -5.26 -9.19
C SER A 364 11.58 -6.64 -8.65
N PRO A 365 12.74 -6.81 -7.97
CA PRO A 365 13.06 -8.04 -7.24
C PRO A 365 11.96 -8.45 -6.26
N TRP A 366 11.37 -7.48 -5.54
CA TRP A 366 10.22 -7.72 -4.67
C TRP A 366 9.03 -8.31 -5.43
N LEU A 367 8.61 -7.68 -6.54
CA LEU A 367 7.42 -8.13 -7.28
C LEU A 367 7.63 -9.53 -7.89
N ILE A 368 8.83 -9.80 -8.43
CA ILE A 368 9.17 -11.13 -8.94
C ILE A 368 9.11 -12.18 -7.82
N TYR A 369 9.69 -11.89 -6.66
CA TYR A 369 9.64 -12.79 -5.51
C TYR A 369 8.20 -13.00 -5.05
N PHE A 370 7.44 -11.93 -4.85
CA PHE A 370 6.04 -11.96 -4.41
C PHE A 370 5.17 -12.82 -5.33
N THR A 371 5.31 -12.68 -6.66
CA THR A 371 4.51 -13.45 -7.63
C THR A 371 4.79 -14.95 -7.59
N GLN A 372 5.97 -15.38 -7.17
CA GLN A 372 6.38 -16.78 -7.14
C GLN A 372 6.23 -17.44 -5.76
N TYR A 373 6.09 -16.61 -4.71
CA TYR A 373 6.01 -17.12 -3.34
C TYR A 373 4.64 -17.72 -3.03
N ASP A 374 4.61 -18.97 -2.52
CA ASP A 374 3.40 -19.65 -2.05
C ASP A 374 3.40 -19.79 -0.52
N PRO A 375 2.53 -19.07 0.21
CA PRO A 375 2.50 -19.09 1.67
C PRO A 375 1.94 -20.38 2.28
N LYS A 376 1.33 -21.28 1.51
CA LYS A 376 0.71 -22.51 2.04
C LYS A 376 1.67 -23.38 2.86
N GLY A 377 2.94 -23.41 2.45
CA GLY A 377 3.98 -24.16 3.18
C GLY A 377 4.21 -23.65 4.59
N ASP A 378 4.22 -22.32 4.76
CA ASP A 378 4.40 -21.70 6.07
C ASP A 378 3.14 -21.81 6.92
N ILE A 379 1.95 -21.66 6.34
CA ILE A 379 0.68 -21.87 7.04
C ILE A 379 0.62 -23.29 7.59
N ALA A 380 1.03 -24.30 6.81
CA ALA A 380 1.06 -25.69 7.23
C ALA A 380 2.10 -26.00 8.35
N GLN A 381 3.07 -25.10 8.58
CA GLN A 381 4.07 -25.22 9.65
C GLN A 381 3.77 -24.28 10.83
N THR A 382 2.65 -23.57 10.82
CA THR A 382 2.25 -22.67 11.91
C THR A 382 1.60 -23.44 13.04
N HIS A 383 2.19 -23.40 14.24
CA HIS A 383 1.70 -24.10 15.43
C HIS A 383 1.25 -23.18 16.56
N CYS A 384 1.59 -21.90 16.52
CA CYS A 384 1.12 -20.92 17.49
C CYS A 384 -0.35 -20.52 17.23
N PRO A 385 -1.06 -19.96 18.23
CA PRO A 385 -2.41 -19.42 18.03
C PRO A 385 -2.51 -18.42 16.89
N VAL A 386 -3.59 -18.49 16.10
CA VAL A 386 -3.84 -17.68 14.92
C VAL A 386 -5.19 -17.00 15.01
N LEU A 387 -5.23 -15.67 14.89
CA LEU A 387 -6.43 -14.92 14.55
C LEU A 387 -6.29 -14.43 13.09
N ALA A 388 -7.23 -14.78 12.23
CA ALA A 388 -7.26 -14.32 10.84
C ALA A 388 -8.58 -13.59 10.58
N LEU A 389 -8.49 -12.34 10.18
CA LEU A 389 -9.64 -11.50 9.89
C LEU A 389 -9.58 -11.01 8.45
N ASN A 390 -10.73 -10.94 7.79
CA ASN A 390 -10.83 -10.34 6.47
C ASN A 390 -12.22 -9.72 6.25
N GLY A 391 -12.27 -8.60 5.53
CA GLY A 391 -13.51 -7.92 5.18
C GLY A 391 -14.26 -8.60 4.05
N SER A 392 -15.61 -8.69 4.12
CA SER A 392 -16.41 -9.29 3.06
C SER A 392 -16.44 -8.46 1.77
N LEU A 393 -16.11 -7.17 1.86
CA LEU A 393 -15.97 -6.25 0.72
C LEU A 393 -14.51 -6.01 0.31
N ASP A 394 -13.57 -6.80 0.83
CA ASP A 394 -12.18 -6.69 0.44
C ASP A 394 -11.99 -7.08 -1.03
N GLN A 395 -11.55 -6.12 -1.85
CA GLN A 395 -11.30 -6.28 -3.28
C GLN A 395 -9.83 -6.57 -3.60
N GLN A 396 -8.94 -6.54 -2.60
CA GLN A 396 -7.52 -6.80 -2.79
C GLN A 396 -7.14 -8.22 -2.38
N VAL A 397 -7.69 -8.70 -1.26
CA VAL A 397 -7.47 -10.05 -0.73
C VAL A 397 -8.85 -10.66 -0.45
N LEU A 398 -9.36 -11.46 -1.38
CA LEU A 398 -10.74 -11.96 -1.34
C LEU A 398 -10.98 -12.89 -0.15
N ALA A 399 -11.78 -12.47 0.81
CA ALA A 399 -11.99 -13.13 2.11
C ALA A 399 -12.26 -14.63 2.00
N ASP A 400 -13.20 -15.05 1.14
CA ASP A 400 -13.61 -16.45 1.04
C ASP A 400 -12.47 -17.37 0.54
N LYS A 401 -11.63 -16.87 -0.37
CA LYS A 401 -10.47 -17.63 -0.87
C LYS A 401 -9.39 -17.77 0.20
N HIS A 402 -9.01 -16.65 0.80
CA HIS A 402 -7.85 -16.60 1.71
C HIS A 402 -8.12 -17.23 3.07
N LEU A 403 -9.28 -16.99 3.67
CA LEU A 403 -9.67 -17.62 4.95
C LEU A 403 -9.84 -19.13 4.79
N ALA A 404 -10.37 -19.61 3.66
CA ALA A 404 -10.48 -21.05 3.39
C ALA A 404 -9.12 -21.75 3.36
N ILE A 405 -8.08 -21.10 2.81
CA ILE A 405 -6.72 -21.67 2.81
C ILE A 405 -6.16 -21.78 4.22
N ILE A 406 -6.38 -20.77 5.07
CA ILE A 406 -5.95 -20.81 6.50
C ILE A 406 -6.61 -22.00 7.20
N GLU A 407 -7.93 -22.14 7.09
CA GLU A 407 -8.67 -23.24 7.72
C GLU A 407 -8.23 -24.63 7.25
N GLN A 408 -7.91 -24.77 5.96
CA GLN A 408 -7.52 -26.04 5.36
C GLN A 408 -6.06 -26.40 5.59
N SER A 409 -5.18 -25.40 5.72
CA SER A 409 -3.73 -25.60 5.71
C SER A 409 -3.12 -25.62 7.12
N LEU A 410 -3.74 -24.98 8.11
CA LEU A 410 -3.23 -25.01 9.48
C LEU A 410 -3.24 -26.44 10.06
N PRO A 411 -2.19 -26.83 10.79
CA PRO A 411 -2.13 -28.16 11.40
C PRO A 411 -3.32 -28.43 12.32
N THR A 412 -3.75 -29.68 12.36
CA THR A 412 -4.78 -30.12 13.30
C THR A 412 -4.35 -29.84 14.74
N GLY A 413 -5.20 -29.14 15.52
CA GLY A 413 -4.93 -28.77 16.91
C GLY A 413 -4.26 -27.41 17.09
N THR A 414 -3.87 -26.73 16.02
CA THR A 414 -3.48 -25.31 16.11
C THR A 414 -4.69 -24.47 16.53
N PRO A 415 -4.65 -23.73 17.65
CA PRO A 415 -5.72 -22.83 18.05
C PRO A 415 -5.89 -21.75 16.98
N ARG A 416 -7.10 -21.61 16.42
CA ARG A 416 -7.35 -20.66 15.38
C ARG A 416 -8.77 -20.10 15.40
N GLN A 417 -8.87 -18.88 14.92
CA GLN A 417 -10.13 -18.21 14.62
C GLN A 417 -9.95 -17.48 13.29
N ALA A 418 -10.72 -17.87 12.27
CA ALA A 418 -10.72 -17.25 10.96
C ALA A 418 -12.11 -16.68 10.66
N LEU A 419 -12.22 -15.35 10.54
CA LEU A 419 -13.50 -14.65 10.48
C LEU A 419 -13.59 -13.74 9.27
N LYS A 420 -14.66 -13.88 8.51
CA LYS A 420 -15.09 -12.92 7.51
C LYS A 420 -15.99 -11.89 8.17
N LEU A 421 -15.62 -10.63 8.11
CA LEU A 421 -16.33 -9.51 8.73
C LEU A 421 -17.19 -8.79 7.69
N GLU A 422 -18.49 -8.80 7.89
CA GLU A 422 -19.44 -8.29 6.91
C GLU A 422 -19.38 -6.76 6.78
N GLY A 423 -19.44 -6.28 5.53
CA GLY A 423 -19.49 -4.86 5.20
C GLY A 423 -18.15 -4.12 5.30
N LEU A 424 -17.04 -4.83 5.63
CA LEU A 424 -15.72 -4.21 5.77
C LEU A 424 -14.88 -4.40 4.51
N ASN A 425 -14.08 -3.37 4.18
CA ASN A 425 -13.11 -3.37 3.09
C ASN A 425 -11.74 -3.92 3.54
N HIS A 426 -10.72 -3.79 2.68
CA HIS A 426 -9.35 -4.23 2.96
C HIS A 426 -8.69 -3.53 4.17
N LEU A 427 -9.06 -2.28 4.45
CA LEU A 427 -8.58 -1.52 5.62
C LEU A 427 -9.45 -1.74 6.87
N PHE A 428 -10.42 -2.65 6.82
CA PHE A 428 -11.39 -2.88 7.89
C PHE A 428 -12.26 -1.66 8.22
N GLN A 429 -12.60 -0.88 7.21
CA GLN A 429 -13.56 0.22 7.29
C GLN A 429 -14.92 -0.25 6.81
N HIS A 430 -16.01 0.25 7.39
CA HIS A 430 -17.34 0.10 6.81
C HIS A 430 -17.38 0.77 5.43
N ALA A 431 -17.66 0.01 4.40
CA ALA A 431 -17.62 0.45 3.02
C ALA A 431 -18.92 0.15 2.27
N THR A 432 -19.12 0.77 1.14
CA THR A 432 -20.26 0.51 0.26
C THR A 432 -19.92 -0.52 -0.81
N THR A 433 -18.77 -0.36 -1.44
CA THR A 433 -18.30 -1.24 -2.52
C THR A 433 -17.02 -1.98 -2.16
N GLY A 434 -16.24 -1.45 -1.22
CA GLY A 434 -14.90 -1.92 -0.86
C GLY A 434 -13.80 -1.50 -1.83
N ALA A 435 -14.13 -0.68 -2.84
CA ALA A 435 -13.15 -0.18 -3.78
C ALA A 435 -12.10 0.71 -3.09
N VAL A 436 -10.86 0.63 -3.54
CA VAL A 436 -9.74 1.45 -3.05
C VAL A 436 -10.05 2.95 -3.10
N SER A 437 -10.83 3.40 -4.10
CA SER A 437 -11.26 4.79 -4.25
C SER A 437 -12.17 5.30 -3.12
N GLU A 438 -12.77 4.42 -2.33
CA GLU A 438 -13.58 4.80 -1.17
C GLU A 438 -12.74 5.17 0.05
N TYR A 439 -11.51 4.64 0.19
CA TYR A 439 -10.69 4.79 1.40
C TYR A 439 -10.52 6.24 1.82
N TYR A 440 -10.22 7.13 0.87
CA TYR A 440 -10.05 8.54 1.17
C TYR A 440 -11.34 9.21 1.64
N GLN A 441 -12.50 8.76 1.18
CA GLN A 441 -13.80 9.36 1.47
C GLN A 441 -14.40 8.88 2.79
N ILE A 442 -13.97 7.72 3.27
CA ILE A 442 -14.42 7.15 4.55
C ILE A 442 -13.67 7.86 5.68
N ASN A 443 -14.39 8.34 6.71
CA ASN A 443 -13.76 8.98 7.87
C ASN A 443 -13.25 7.98 8.89
N GLU A 444 -13.89 6.81 8.97
CA GLU A 444 -13.49 5.71 9.84
C GLU A 444 -12.15 5.11 9.39
N THR A 445 -11.22 4.90 10.32
CA THR A 445 -9.93 4.27 10.02
C THR A 445 -9.96 2.76 10.19
N ILE A 446 -10.57 2.28 11.29
CA ILE A 446 -10.82 0.85 11.54
C ILE A 446 -12.16 0.75 12.25
N ALA A 447 -13.02 -0.18 11.84
CA ALA A 447 -14.29 -0.45 12.49
C ALA A 447 -14.09 -0.80 13.97
N PRO A 448 -14.84 -0.19 14.90
CA PRO A 448 -14.66 -0.40 16.34
C PRO A 448 -14.72 -1.85 16.79
N GLU A 449 -15.57 -2.65 16.18
CA GLU A 449 -15.72 -4.08 16.47
C GLU A 449 -14.46 -4.90 16.10
N VAL A 450 -13.65 -4.44 15.14
CA VAL A 450 -12.38 -5.08 14.80
C VAL A 450 -11.35 -4.81 15.89
N LEU A 451 -11.30 -3.57 16.39
CA LEU A 451 -10.42 -3.20 17.50
C LEU A 451 -10.75 -4.00 18.77
N GLU A 452 -12.04 -4.09 19.09
CA GLU A 452 -12.55 -4.86 20.24
C GLU A 452 -12.21 -6.35 20.10
N LEU A 453 -12.53 -6.96 18.97
CA LEU A 453 -12.24 -8.37 18.68
C LEU A 453 -10.76 -8.71 18.84
N ILE A 454 -9.85 -7.88 18.33
CA ILE A 454 -8.41 -8.08 18.46
C ILE A 454 -7.98 -8.02 19.93
N ALA A 455 -8.43 -7.00 20.67
CA ALA A 455 -8.05 -6.84 22.08
C ALA A 455 -8.60 -7.97 22.95
N GLU A 456 -9.85 -8.38 22.74
CA GLU A 456 -10.47 -9.52 23.45
C GLU A 456 -9.73 -10.81 23.17
N TRP A 457 -9.45 -11.11 21.88
CA TRP A 457 -8.72 -12.33 21.52
C TRP A 457 -7.32 -12.39 22.14
N ILE A 458 -6.59 -11.26 22.12
CA ILE A 458 -5.27 -11.19 22.78
C ILE A 458 -5.41 -11.48 24.29
N SER A 459 -6.42 -10.92 24.95
CA SER A 459 -6.65 -11.10 26.38
C SER A 459 -6.98 -12.56 26.76
N GLU A 460 -7.59 -13.30 25.85
CA GLU A 460 -7.93 -14.72 26.04
C GLU A 460 -6.72 -15.64 26.00
N LEU A 461 -5.64 -15.23 25.32
CA LEU A 461 -4.38 -16.01 25.26
C LEU A 461 -3.66 -16.11 26.61
N THR A 462 -4.08 -15.33 27.60
CA THR A 462 -3.47 -15.28 28.94
C THR A 462 -4.23 -16.07 30.00
N LYS A 463 -5.44 -16.47 29.66
CA LYS A 463 -6.31 -17.31 30.53
C LYS A 463 -5.98 -18.79 30.32
#